data_ad02a4f86367de48d3516d044228a96f
#
_entry.id   ad02a4f86367de48d3516d044228a96f
#
_cell.length_a   1.000
_cell.length_b   1.000
_cell.length_c   1.000
_cell.angle_alpha   90.00
_cell.angle_beta   90.00
_cell.angle_gamma   90.00
#
_symmetry.space_group_name_H-M   'P 1'
#
loop_
_entity.id
_entity.type
_entity.pdbx_description
1 polymer ?
#
loop_
_entity_poly.entity_id
_entity_poly.type
_entity_poly.pdbx_seq_one_letter_code
_entity_poly.pdbx_strand_id
1 'polypeptide(L)'
;MKTVNPTRIPAPPACSQLWQCPLPWLLLLCLMAGGCIYDSSPGGTETPEPDGPVPVTIRLVTRFGAGAKHASTRGLTETEEGQVDNVYVFFLRASDNKVHSVVKGKDVTNTTVTQKTFTASLEVAGSAGQEFLCVVLANAGNLLDAQSLNLYKEKTYDRIRQMLVTDPPYASAPGLAAGGFVMWGEADELVSATRRPQKVTVNMIRAVARVDIGVGASPDKWDGKDATGADIPFMLKKVFIFKPNNRCAFIPQAGAYDATAKRVTKPSPAGEVCAVPFEYDVQPAGASPSTPATSLTTTIYLPEADVRLGENAQAGDLKHTDRCAIVVGGSYRGHADSYYRIDFRNGPSTAIADLLRNHRYQASITSVSADGEQTPEEAYKSKRVNISATVLGWNDWSQDVVFDGVDHVYVESKTILLPGNAGQTGAIGTESNVDPAEWQMSLDGVNFSTDATISNADFDVAKPAAKKGSLLIRTRNKLADGQTKSATLTIKINRLEFTISIEQRSDTPEDWVEGGEFPKDF
;
A
#
# COMPACT_ATOMS: atom_id res chain seq x y z
N MET A 1 62.22 47.72 10.35
CA MET A 1 63.47 47.15 10.85
C MET A 1 63.50 45.66 10.64
N LYS A 2 64.56 45.22 9.85
CA LYS A 2 65.07 43.87 9.61
C LYS A 2 64.10 42.84 9.01
N THR A 3 64.06 42.76 7.77
CA THR A 3 64.55 41.81 6.73
C THR A 3 65.36 40.63 7.24
N VAL A 4 64.98 39.43 6.91
CA VAL A 4 65.89 38.40 6.37
C VAL A 4 65.10 37.43 5.46
N ASN A 5 65.58 37.26 4.27
CA ASN A 5 65.14 36.40 3.20
C ASN A 5 66.09 35.17 3.10
N PRO A 6 66.03 34.28 2.10
CA PRO A 6 65.63 32.86 2.16
C PRO A 6 66.80 31.93 1.89
N THR A 7 66.64 30.66 2.06
CA THR A 7 67.61 29.67 1.55
C THR A 7 66.98 28.61 0.66
N ARG A 8 67.69 28.49 -0.48
CA ARG A 8 67.47 27.68 -1.66
C ARG A 8 67.58 26.15 -1.41
N ILE A 9 66.82 25.46 -2.22
CA ILE A 9 66.91 24.06 -2.64
C ILE A 9 68.25 23.73 -3.32
N PRO A 10 68.67 22.47 -3.36
CA PRO A 10 69.21 21.91 -4.57
C PRO A 10 68.52 20.66 -5.09
N ALA A 11 68.43 20.57 -6.42
CA ALA A 11 67.88 19.48 -7.21
C ALA A 11 68.90 18.37 -7.47
N PRO A 12 68.45 17.19 -7.95
CA PRO A 12 69.25 15.99 -8.12
C PRO A 12 69.93 15.91 -9.49
N PRO A 13 70.94 15.08 -9.67
CA PRO A 13 71.50 14.83 -10.98
C PRO A 13 70.82 13.64 -11.68
N ALA A 14 70.68 13.83 -12.99
CA ALA A 14 70.37 12.82 -13.98
C ALA A 14 71.58 11.93 -14.28
N CYS A 15 71.32 10.66 -14.53
CA CYS A 15 72.22 9.83 -15.26
C CYS A 15 71.48 8.90 -16.23
N SER A 16 71.74 9.18 -17.49
CA SER A 16 71.41 8.42 -18.68
C SER A 16 72.31 7.21 -18.82
N GLN A 17 71.83 6.09 -19.29
CA GLN A 17 72.44 5.37 -20.40
C GLN A 17 71.57 4.25 -20.97
N LEU A 18 71.41 4.36 -22.25
CA LEU A 18 70.96 3.43 -23.27
C LEU A 18 71.60 2.05 -23.20
N TRP A 19 70.86 1.00 -23.51
CA TRP A 19 71.35 -0.04 -24.43
C TRP A 19 70.16 -0.64 -25.22
N GLN A 20 70.42 -0.77 -26.53
CA GLN A 20 69.55 -1.12 -27.64
C GLN A 20 69.49 -2.63 -27.87
N CYS A 21 68.33 -3.12 -28.30
CA CYS A 21 68.04 -4.12 -29.36
C CYS A 21 68.41 -5.61 -29.18
N PRO A 22 67.86 -6.55 -29.98
CA PRO A 22 66.69 -6.52 -30.89
C PRO A 22 65.69 -7.71 -30.73
N LEU A 23 64.56 -7.56 -31.37
CA LEU A 23 63.70 -8.69 -31.82
C LEU A 23 64.38 -9.61 -32.81
N PRO A 24 64.03 -10.88 -33.02
CA PRO A 24 62.80 -11.16 -33.76
C PRO A 24 62.05 -12.51 -33.45
N TRP A 25 60.77 -12.50 -33.81
CA TRP A 25 59.95 -13.61 -34.35
C TRP A 25 60.03 -15.02 -33.74
N LEU A 26 58.87 -15.50 -33.22
CA LEU A 26 58.28 -16.75 -33.70
C LEU A 26 56.78 -16.83 -33.34
N LEU A 27 55.99 -16.75 -34.38
CA LEU A 27 54.65 -17.25 -34.46
C LEU A 27 54.69 -18.77 -34.33
N LEU A 28 53.92 -19.39 -33.42
CA LEU A 28 53.35 -20.69 -33.66
C LEU A 28 52.10 -20.94 -32.85
N LEU A 29 51.06 -21.14 -33.61
CA LEU A 29 49.81 -21.86 -33.36
C LEU A 29 49.91 -22.98 -32.31
N CYS A 30 48.96 -22.97 -31.35
CA CYS A 30 48.32 -24.20 -30.91
C CYS A 30 46.86 -23.91 -30.52
N LEU A 31 45.99 -24.24 -31.48
CA LEU A 31 44.61 -24.59 -31.27
C LEU A 31 44.52 -25.94 -30.57
N MET A 32 43.41 -26.12 -29.85
CA MET A 32 42.85 -27.36 -29.37
C MET A 32 43.29 -27.78 -27.96
N ALA A 33 42.38 -27.58 -27.03
CA ALA A 33 41.67 -28.68 -26.34
C ALA A 33 40.74 -28.10 -25.31
N GLY A 34 39.46 -28.30 -25.49
CA GLY A 34 38.44 -28.12 -24.44
C GLY A 34 38.73 -29.05 -23.28
N GLY A 35 38.62 -28.53 -22.11
CA GLY A 35 38.69 -29.21 -20.85
C GLY A 35 37.89 -28.44 -19.84
N CYS A 36 36.61 -28.80 -19.68
CA CYS A 36 35.88 -28.46 -18.47
C CYS A 36 36.61 -29.07 -17.28
N ILE A 37 37.37 -28.28 -16.57
CA ILE A 37 37.85 -28.67 -15.26
C ILE A 37 36.79 -28.20 -14.25
N TYR A 38 35.96 -29.17 -13.85
CA TYR A 38 35.21 -29.07 -12.62
C TYR A 38 36.23 -29.20 -11.49
N ASP A 39 36.67 -28.09 -10.95
CA ASP A 39 37.48 -28.08 -9.76
C ASP A 39 36.58 -28.14 -8.53
N SER A 40 36.28 -29.39 -8.10
CA SER A 40 35.72 -29.66 -6.80
C SER A 40 36.84 -29.67 -5.79
N SER A 41 37.30 -28.52 -5.35
CA SER A 41 38.16 -28.37 -4.18
C SER A 41 37.29 -28.32 -2.93
N PRO A 42 37.36 -29.32 -2.03
CA PRO A 42 36.76 -29.19 -0.71
C PRO A 42 37.74 -28.39 0.18
N GLY A 43 37.36 -27.21 0.56
CA GLY A 43 38.06 -26.42 1.56
C GLY A 43 38.69 -25.13 1.08
N GLY A 44 37.96 -24.34 0.33
CA GLY A 44 38.25 -22.92 0.18
C GLY A 44 37.84 -22.18 1.44
N THR A 45 38.80 -21.72 2.23
CA THR A 45 38.61 -20.61 3.16
C THR A 45 38.10 -19.45 2.31
N GLU A 46 36.82 -19.09 2.48
CA GLU A 46 36.27 -17.87 1.88
C GLU A 46 37.17 -16.71 2.33
N THR A 47 37.94 -16.17 1.41
CA THR A 47 38.60 -14.89 1.62
C THR A 47 37.51 -13.88 1.96
N PRO A 48 37.63 -13.12 3.06
CA PRO A 48 36.68 -12.07 3.36
C PRO A 48 36.63 -11.14 2.13
N GLU A 49 35.46 -11.02 1.51
CA GLU A 49 35.26 -10.04 0.45
C GLU A 49 35.55 -8.65 1.01
N PRO A 50 36.17 -7.76 0.20
CA PRO A 50 36.59 -6.45 0.65
C PRO A 50 35.41 -5.64 1.18
N ASP A 51 35.65 -4.90 2.27
CA ASP A 51 34.73 -3.95 2.90
C ASP A 51 34.12 -2.98 1.87
N GLY A 52 32.91 -3.25 1.46
CA GLY A 52 32.16 -2.42 0.54
C GLY A 52 30.66 -2.49 0.83
N PRO A 53 29.88 -1.51 0.37
CA PRO A 53 28.44 -1.50 0.60
C PRO A 53 27.78 -2.73 -0.03
N VAL A 54 26.89 -3.37 0.73
CA VAL A 54 26.09 -4.51 0.26
C VAL A 54 24.91 -3.98 -0.54
N PRO A 55 24.78 -4.31 -1.83
CA PRO A 55 23.59 -3.95 -2.60
C PRO A 55 22.41 -4.82 -2.16
N VAL A 56 21.29 -4.17 -1.85
CA VAL A 56 20.04 -4.82 -1.49
C VAL A 56 19.00 -4.43 -2.53
N THR A 57 18.44 -5.41 -3.22
CA THR A 57 17.29 -5.21 -4.11
C THR A 57 16.02 -5.31 -3.30
N ILE A 58 15.19 -4.28 -3.31
CA ILE A 58 13.98 -4.19 -2.52
C ILE A 58 12.78 -4.17 -3.46
N ARG A 59 11.87 -5.09 -3.24
CA ARG A 59 10.57 -5.15 -3.89
C ARG A 59 9.54 -4.53 -2.96
N LEU A 60 8.86 -3.49 -3.44
CA LEU A 60 7.71 -2.90 -2.78
C LEU A 60 6.44 -3.53 -3.31
N VAL A 61 5.55 -3.90 -2.43
CA VAL A 61 4.20 -4.32 -2.75
C VAL A 61 3.24 -3.27 -2.21
N THR A 62 2.64 -2.50 -3.13
CA THR A 62 1.59 -1.52 -2.82
C THR A 62 0.28 -2.14 -3.26
N ARG A 63 -0.49 -2.71 -2.34
CA ARG A 63 -1.78 -3.30 -2.68
C ARG A 63 -2.87 -2.24 -2.58
N PHE A 64 -3.79 -2.28 -3.52
CA PHE A 64 -5.00 -1.47 -3.52
C PHE A 64 -6.17 -2.44 -3.33
N GLY A 65 -7.08 -2.12 -2.44
CA GLY A 65 -8.40 -2.70 -2.53
C GLY A 65 -8.99 -2.27 -3.89
N ALA A 66 -9.28 -3.21 -4.78
CA ALA A 66 -9.99 -2.91 -6.00
C ALA A 66 -11.40 -2.45 -5.59
N GLY A 67 -11.53 -1.17 -5.34
CA GLY A 67 -12.82 -0.55 -5.15
C GLY A 67 -13.59 -0.66 -6.45
N ALA A 68 -14.88 -0.95 -6.34
CA ALA A 68 -15.80 -0.87 -7.45
C ALA A 68 -15.48 0.36 -8.31
N LYS A 69 -15.48 0.15 -9.62
CA LYS A 69 -15.24 1.21 -10.61
C LYS A 69 -16.35 2.23 -10.52
N HIS A 70 -16.32 3.08 -9.49
CA HIS A 70 -17.11 4.29 -9.54
C HIS A 70 -16.47 5.21 -10.56
N ALA A 71 -17.27 5.66 -11.48
CA ALA A 71 -16.96 6.84 -12.30
C ALA A 71 -16.84 8.07 -11.38
N SER A 72 -15.87 8.04 -10.47
CA SER A 72 -15.40 9.22 -9.75
C SER A 72 -14.67 10.06 -10.79
N THR A 73 -15.31 11.05 -11.29
CA THR A 73 -14.80 11.89 -12.38
C THR A 73 -13.61 12.76 -11.97
N ARG A 74 -13.14 12.73 -10.72
CA ARG A 74 -12.00 13.54 -10.22
C ARG A 74 -11.26 13.00 -9.00
N GLY A 75 -11.43 11.77 -8.57
CA GLY A 75 -10.57 11.14 -7.57
C GLY A 75 -9.26 10.67 -8.19
N LEU A 76 -8.21 10.51 -7.37
CA LEU A 76 -6.99 9.87 -7.83
C LEU A 76 -7.32 8.45 -8.30
N THR A 77 -6.71 8.04 -9.39
CA THR A 77 -6.78 6.66 -9.88
C THR A 77 -5.93 5.75 -8.98
N GLU A 78 -6.19 4.45 -9.01
CA GLU A 78 -5.36 3.47 -8.29
C GLU A 78 -3.87 3.60 -8.66
N THR A 79 -3.58 3.92 -9.91
CA THR A 79 -2.21 4.16 -10.38
C THR A 79 -1.59 5.37 -9.68
N GLU A 80 -2.32 6.48 -9.57
CA GLU A 80 -1.83 7.68 -8.89
C GLU A 80 -1.71 7.47 -7.38
N GLU A 81 -2.63 6.74 -6.76
CA GLU A 81 -2.55 6.37 -5.34
C GLU A 81 -1.37 5.45 -5.03
N GLY A 82 -0.91 4.66 -5.99
CA GLY A 82 0.22 3.73 -5.87
C GLY A 82 1.54 4.24 -6.41
N GLN A 83 1.59 5.48 -6.87
CA GLN A 83 2.80 6.05 -7.42
C GLN A 83 3.90 6.14 -6.36
N VAL A 84 5.11 5.73 -6.72
CA VAL A 84 6.32 5.84 -5.91
C VAL A 84 7.36 6.63 -6.69
N ASP A 85 7.63 7.85 -6.22
CA ASP A 85 8.58 8.77 -6.87
C ASP A 85 9.95 8.75 -6.20
N ASN A 86 9.97 8.51 -4.90
CA ASN A 86 11.20 8.42 -4.13
C ASN A 86 11.04 7.42 -2.98
N VAL A 87 12.17 6.85 -2.57
CA VAL A 87 12.22 5.87 -1.48
C VAL A 87 13.43 6.14 -0.59
N TYR A 88 13.25 5.92 0.71
CA TYR A 88 14.28 5.98 1.74
C TYR A 88 14.27 4.70 2.53
N VAL A 89 15.45 4.15 2.78
CA VAL A 89 15.63 2.92 3.53
C VAL A 89 16.37 3.21 4.81
N PHE A 90 15.76 2.87 5.93
CA PHE A 90 16.36 2.89 7.24
C PHE A 90 16.80 1.46 7.56
N PHE A 91 18.09 1.24 7.67
CA PHE A 91 18.65 -0.03 8.15
C PHE A 91 18.83 0.05 9.66
N LEU A 92 18.04 -0.70 10.39
CA LEU A 92 18.08 -0.77 11.84
C LEU A 92 18.79 -2.05 12.27
N ARG A 93 19.76 -1.94 13.18
CA ARG A 93 20.39 -3.12 13.76
C ARG A 93 19.36 -3.97 14.50
N ALA A 94 19.28 -5.25 14.19
CA ALA A 94 18.35 -6.18 14.83
C ALA A 94 18.65 -6.35 16.34
N SER A 95 19.91 -6.12 16.77
CA SER A 95 20.37 -6.30 18.14
C SER A 95 19.86 -5.24 19.12
N ASP A 96 19.65 -3.98 18.68
CA ASP A 96 19.32 -2.85 19.58
C ASP A 96 18.25 -1.90 19.01
N ASN A 97 17.68 -2.21 17.83
CA ASN A 97 16.67 -1.41 17.14
C ASN A 97 17.09 0.05 16.87
N LYS A 98 18.39 0.30 16.73
CA LYS A 98 18.88 1.63 16.37
C LYS A 98 19.20 1.72 14.88
N VAL A 99 18.99 2.89 14.34
CA VAL A 99 19.33 3.18 12.94
C VAL A 99 20.84 3.13 12.75
N HIS A 100 21.30 2.20 11.93
CA HIS A 100 22.67 2.08 11.47
C HIS A 100 22.96 3.07 10.35
N SER A 101 22.11 3.07 9.32
CA SER A 101 22.22 3.99 8.18
C SER A 101 20.84 4.29 7.58
N VAL A 102 20.76 5.45 6.92
CA VAL A 102 19.60 5.83 6.10
C VAL A 102 20.11 6.17 4.72
N VAL A 103 19.56 5.54 3.71
CA VAL A 103 19.95 5.74 2.32
C VAL A 103 18.76 6.03 1.42
N LYS A 104 18.96 6.86 0.40
CA LYS A 104 17.97 7.06 -0.66
C LYS A 104 18.10 5.92 -1.67
N GLY A 105 16.97 5.26 -1.99
CA GLY A 105 16.94 4.22 -2.99
C GLY A 105 17.21 4.77 -4.40
N LYS A 106 17.73 3.91 -5.25
CA LYS A 106 18.07 4.21 -6.65
C LYS A 106 17.30 3.29 -7.58
N ASP A 107 17.16 3.71 -8.83
CA ASP A 107 16.59 2.91 -9.92
C ASP A 107 15.17 2.40 -9.60
N VAL A 108 14.33 3.31 -9.09
CA VAL A 108 12.92 2.99 -8.81
C VAL A 108 12.22 2.65 -10.11
N THR A 109 11.81 1.39 -10.23
CA THR A 109 11.12 0.87 -11.41
C THR A 109 9.69 0.50 -11.04
N ASN A 110 8.72 1.12 -11.72
CA ASN A 110 7.31 0.79 -11.58
C ASN A 110 7.00 -0.45 -12.43
N THR A 111 7.20 -1.65 -11.89
CA THR A 111 7.03 -2.92 -12.60
C THR A 111 5.56 -3.17 -12.95
N THR A 112 4.67 -2.93 -11.99
CA THR A 112 3.20 -2.95 -12.18
C THR A 112 2.55 -1.85 -11.33
N VAL A 113 1.24 -1.70 -11.40
CA VAL A 113 0.49 -0.78 -10.53
C VAL A 113 0.76 -1.07 -9.05
N THR A 114 0.88 -2.36 -8.70
CA THR A 114 1.01 -2.81 -7.30
C THR A 114 2.44 -3.21 -6.92
N GLN A 115 3.38 -3.28 -7.85
CA GLN A 115 4.75 -3.71 -7.57
C GLN A 115 5.77 -2.73 -8.11
N LYS A 116 6.73 -2.38 -7.26
CA LYS A 116 7.86 -1.50 -7.57
C LYS A 116 9.14 -2.18 -7.13
N THR A 117 10.24 -1.93 -7.81
CA THR A 117 11.56 -2.43 -7.41
C THR A 117 12.54 -1.28 -7.37
N PHE A 118 13.50 -1.35 -6.49
CA PHE A 118 14.61 -0.41 -6.41
C PHE A 118 15.81 -1.05 -5.72
N THR A 119 16.95 -0.39 -5.77
CA THR A 119 18.18 -0.80 -5.09
C THR A 119 18.54 0.15 -3.97
N ALA A 120 19.06 -0.38 -2.86
CA ALA A 120 19.63 0.37 -1.75
C ALA A 120 20.99 -0.23 -1.38
N SER A 121 21.88 0.61 -0.85
CA SER A 121 23.21 0.17 -0.45
C SER A 121 23.34 0.19 1.07
N LEU A 122 23.49 -0.98 1.70
CA LEU A 122 23.79 -1.10 3.12
C LEU A 122 25.28 -0.89 3.36
N GLU A 123 25.65 0.11 4.14
CA GLU A 123 27.03 0.31 4.59
C GLU A 123 27.38 -0.74 5.65
N VAL A 124 28.45 -1.50 5.40
CA VAL A 124 28.81 -2.64 6.26
C VAL A 124 30.12 -2.47 7.03
N ALA A 125 30.82 -1.37 6.88
CA ALA A 125 32.06 -1.11 7.61
C ALA A 125 31.87 -1.28 9.13
N GLY A 126 32.57 -2.25 9.73
CA GLY A 126 32.43 -2.61 11.14
C GLY A 126 31.17 -3.40 11.48
N SER A 127 30.40 -3.85 10.49
CA SER A 127 29.10 -4.52 10.70
C SER A 127 29.11 -6.00 10.30
N ALA A 128 30.27 -6.61 10.07
CA ALA A 128 30.39 -8.00 9.65
C ALA A 128 29.60 -8.94 10.60
N GLY A 129 28.73 -9.77 10.02
CA GLY A 129 27.88 -10.69 10.78
C GLY A 129 26.67 -10.06 11.47
N GLN A 130 26.41 -8.77 11.29
CA GLN A 130 25.21 -8.13 11.82
C GLN A 130 24.02 -8.29 10.87
N GLU A 131 22.84 -8.29 11.45
CA GLU A 131 21.56 -8.33 10.75
C GLU A 131 20.81 -7.02 10.96
N PHE A 132 20.06 -6.61 9.94
CA PHE A 132 19.36 -5.34 9.90
C PHE A 132 17.91 -5.53 9.48
N LEU A 133 17.00 -4.90 10.23
CA LEU A 133 15.64 -4.69 9.78
C LEU A 133 15.65 -3.56 8.73
N CYS A 134 15.07 -3.84 7.58
CA CYS A 134 14.90 -2.87 6.50
C CYS A 134 13.52 -2.20 6.64
N VAL A 135 13.52 -0.92 6.94
CA VAL A 135 12.30 -0.10 7.01
C VAL A 135 12.30 0.88 5.85
N VAL A 136 11.23 0.88 5.06
CA VAL A 136 11.12 1.70 3.85
C VAL A 136 10.06 2.78 4.04
N LEU A 137 10.42 4.00 3.62
CA LEU A 137 9.49 5.11 3.43
C LEU A 137 9.50 5.49 1.96
N ALA A 138 8.33 5.46 1.33
CA ALA A 138 8.12 5.97 -0.02
C ALA A 138 7.45 7.34 0.04
N ASN A 139 7.77 8.20 -0.93
CA ASN A 139 7.21 9.55 -1.11
C ASN A 139 7.39 10.50 0.10
N ALA A 140 8.42 10.26 0.91
CA ALA A 140 8.77 11.10 2.06
C ALA A 140 9.82 12.19 1.72
N GLY A 141 10.10 12.42 0.42
CA GLY A 141 11.15 13.34 -0.03
C GLY A 141 10.99 14.76 0.48
N ASN A 142 9.77 15.27 0.56
CA ASN A 142 9.51 16.64 1.07
C ASN A 142 10.07 16.85 2.49
N LEU A 143 10.12 15.82 3.31
CA LEU A 143 10.70 15.89 4.66
C LEU A 143 12.18 15.48 4.65
N LEU A 144 12.53 14.40 3.97
CA LEU A 144 13.84 13.76 4.09
C LEU A 144 14.91 14.37 3.21
N ASP A 145 14.57 14.94 2.02
CA ASP A 145 15.53 15.59 1.12
C ASP A 145 16.07 16.91 1.72
N ALA A 146 15.27 17.59 2.55
CA ALA A 146 15.67 18.83 3.18
C ALA A 146 16.57 18.63 4.42
N GLN A 147 16.73 17.39 4.89
CA GLN A 147 17.43 17.06 6.13
C GLN A 147 18.68 16.22 5.85
N SER A 148 19.68 16.36 6.72
CA SER A 148 20.79 15.42 6.73
C SER A 148 20.31 14.06 7.23
N LEU A 149 20.42 13.01 6.43
CA LEU A 149 20.04 11.65 6.80
C LEU A 149 20.83 11.12 8.00
N ASN A 150 22.01 11.69 8.27
CA ASN A 150 22.81 11.38 9.46
C ASN A 150 22.10 11.78 10.79
N LEU A 151 21.11 12.66 10.74
CA LEU A 151 20.32 13.04 11.91
C LEU A 151 19.62 11.82 12.56
N TYR A 152 19.29 10.84 11.74
CA TYR A 152 18.58 9.63 12.18
C TYR A 152 19.51 8.55 12.72
N LYS A 153 20.81 8.58 12.39
CA LYS A 153 21.79 7.58 12.82
C LYS A 153 21.85 7.47 14.34
N GLU A 154 21.95 6.25 14.85
CA GLU A 154 21.95 5.89 16.29
C GLU A 154 20.65 6.24 17.05
N LYS A 155 19.62 6.74 16.39
CA LYS A 155 18.29 6.89 17.01
C LYS A 155 17.59 5.55 17.10
N THR A 156 16.84 5.35 18.17
CA THR A 156 15.96 4.17 18.29
C THR A 156 14.80 4.27 17.33
N TYR A 157 14.22 3.14 16.94
CA TYR A 157 13.07 3.11 16.04
C TYR A 157 11.89 3.93 16.58
N ASP A 158 11.62 3.85 17.89
CA ASP A 158 10.55 4.66 18.49
C ASP A 158 10.82 6.17 18.40
N ARG A 159 12.10 6.56 18.48
CA ARG A 159 12.44 7.97 18.26
C ARG A 159 12.20 8.39 16.81
N ILE A 160 12.52 7.51 15.85
CA ILE A 160 12.23 7.76 14.43
C ILE A 160 10.73 7.92 14.19
N ARG A 161 9.89 7.06 14.78
CA ARG A 161 8.42 7.19 14.72
C ARG A 161 7.93 8.57 15.15
N GLN A 162 8.49 9.11 16.21
CA GLN A 162 8.14 10.45 16.73
C GLN A 162 8.63 11.59 15.84
N MET A 163 9.74 11.41 15.14
CA MET A 163 10.34 12.45 14.29
C MET A 163 9.67 12.53 12.91
N LEU A 164 9.15 11.42 12.40
CA LEU A 164 8.61 11.33 11.05
C LEU A 164 7.09 11.56 11.05
N VAL A 165 6.73 12.81 11.13
CA VAL A 165 5.36 13.31 11.06
C VAL A 165 5.28 14.47 10.06
N THR A 166 4.10 14.70 9.48
CA THR A 166 3.89 15.86 8.60
C THR A 166 4.01 17.16 9.40
N ASP A 167 4.40 18.24 8.71
CA ASP A 167 4.25 19.58 9.28
C ASP A 167 2.75 19.97 9.34
N PRO A 168 2.32 20.70 10.40
CA PRO A 168 0.98 21.22 10.46
C PRO A 168 0.82 22.48 9.58
N PRO A 169 -0.39 22.81 9.13
CA PRO A 169 -1.55 21.94 9.24
C PRO A 169 -1.52 20.88 8.12
N TYR A 170 -1.86 19.65 8.46
CA TYR A 170 -2.33 18.73 7.43
C TYR A 170 -3.62 19.36 6.89
N ALA A 171 -3.47 20.14 5.87
CA ALA A 171 -4.62 20.69 5.18
C ALA A 171 -5.27 19.54 4.42
N SER A 172 -6.53 19.30 4.71
CA SER A 172 -7.36 18.49 3.89
C SER A 172 -7.29 19.03 2.49
N ALA A 173 -6.53 18.66 1.73
CA ALA A 173 -6.84 19.07 0.40
C ALA A 173 -6.51 18.00 -0.50
N PRO A 174 -6.87 18.07 -1.69
CA PRO A 174 -6.21 17.39 -2.78
C PRO A 174 -4.72 17.79 -2.91
N GLY A 175 -4.14 18.32 -1.88
CA GLY A 175 -2.75 18.59 -1.63
C GLY A 175 -1.99 17.37 -1.14
N LEU A 176 -2.33 16.19 -1.60
CA LEU A 176 -1.28 15.23 -1.86
C LEU A 176 -0.44 15.90 -2.94
N ALA A 177 0.61 16.55 -2.46
CA ALA A 177 1.58 17.20 -3.29
C ALA A 177 1.91 16.27 -4.46
N ALA A 178 2.08 16.83 -5.62
CA ALA A 178 2.72 16.13 -6.73
C ALA A 178 3.87 15.29 -6.15
N GLY A 179 3.75 13.95 -6.12
CA GLY A 179 4.72 13.10 -5.44
C GLY A 179 4.13 11.89 -4.71
N GLY A 180 2.82 11.67 -4.77
CA GLY A 180 2.19 10.47 -4.21
C GLY A 180 2.02 10.47 -2.69
N PHE A 181 1.36 9.43 -2.17
CA PHE A 181 1.17 9.25 -0.72
C PHE A 181 2.44 8.81 -0.04
N VAL A 182 2.71 9.34 1.14
CA VAL A 182 3.70 8.74 2.02
C VAL A 182 3.24 7.33 2.38
N MET A 183 4.11 6.37 2.11
CA MET A 183 3.90 4.96 2.45
C MET A 183 5.06 4.45 3.29
N TRP A 184 4.74 3.52 4.16
CA TRP A 184 5.69 2.88 5.06
C TRP A 184 5.55 1.36 4.96
N GLY A 185 6.66 0.64 5.17
CA GLY A 185 6.67 -0.80 5.32
C GLY A 185 7.95 -1.30 5.96
N GLU A 186 7.87 -2.49 6.54
CA GLU A 186 9.00 -3.24 7.07
C GLU A 186 9.23 -4.49 6.23
N ALA A 187 10.49 -4.86 6.00
CA ALA A 187 10.82 -6.10 5.33
C ALA A 187 10.45 -7.30 6.22
N ASP A 188 9.97 -8.35 5.59
CA ASP A 188 9.61 -9.58 6.27
C ASP A 188 10.85 -10.37 6.73
N GLU A 189 11.99 -10.14 6.07
CA GLU A 189 13.26 -10.80 6.34
C GLU A 189 14.34 -9.78 6.72
N LEU A 190 15.27 -10.21 7.57
CA LEU A 190 16.43 -9.40 7.93
C LEU A 190 17.48 -9.42 6.80
N VAL A 191 18.14 -8.28 6.62
CA VAL A 191 19.26 -8.11 5.70
C VAL A 191 20.55 -8.37 6.46
N SER A 192 21.41 -9.26 5.93
CA SER A 192 22.71 -9.58 6.53
C SER A 192 23.83 -8.81 5.85
N ALA A 193 24.77 -8.29 6.65
CA ALA A 193 25.96 -7.63 6.12
C ALA A 193 26.90 -8.57 5.33
N THR A 194 26.71 -9.88 5.44
CA THR A 194 27.62 -10.88 4.83
C THR A 194 27.08 -11.54 3.55
N ARG A 195 25.77 -11.40 3.28
CA ARG A 195 25.16 -12.03 2.10
C ARG A 195 25.15 -11.09 0.91
N ARG A 196 25.52 -11.60 -0.28
CA ARG A 196 25.51 -10.85 -1.54
C ARG A 196 25.10 -11.75 -2.70
N PRO A 197 24.22 -11.29 -3.61
CA PRO A 197 23.28 -10.17 -3.47
C PRO A 197 22.10 -10.54 -2.56
N GLN A 198 21.40 -9.56 -2.04
CA GLN A 198 20.23 -9.79 -1.20
C GLN A 198 18.97 -9.19 -1.84
N LYS A 199 17.85 -9.88 -1.65
CA LYS A 199 16.53 -9.41 -2.06
C LYS A 199 15.59 -9.48 -0.87
N VAL A 200 14.79 -8.44 -0.67
CA VAL A 200 13.75 -8.42 0.36
C VAL A 200 12.46 -7.86 -0.21
N THR A 201 11.33 -8.34 0.31
CA THR A 201 10.01 -7.81 0.00
C THR A 201 9.51 -6.96 1.14
N VAL A 202 8.95 -5.80 0.81
CA VAL A 202 8.38 -4.86 1.77
C VAL A 202 6.95 -4.55 1.36
N ASN A 203 6.04 -4.84 2.25
CA ASN A 203 4.64 -4.52 2.08
C ASN A 203 4.38 -3.10 2.55
N MET A 204 3.92 -2.24 1.63
CA MET A 204 3.75 -0.81 1.89
C MET A 204 2.31 -0.49 2.27
N ILE A 205 2.14 0.29 3.32
CA ILE A 205 0.86 0.86 3.74
C ILE A 205 0.90 2.38 3.68
N ARG A 206 -0.19 2.99 3.20
CA ARG A 206 -0.32 4.45 3.14
C ARG A 206 -0.46 5.04 4.53
N ALA A 207 0.06 6.24 4.73
CA ALA A 207 -0.02 6.93 6.01
C ALA A 207 -1.42 7.54 6.29
N VAL A 208 -2.33 7.53 5.33
CA VAL A 208 -3.66 8.15 5.41
C VAL A 208 -4.77 7.14 5.17
N ALA A 209 -5.98 7.49 5.62
CA ALA A 209 -7.25 6.86 5.26
C ALA A 209 -7.88 7.58 4.07
N ARG A 210 -8.67 6.86 3.27
CA ARG A 210 -9.51 7.41 2.20
C ARG A 210 -10.97 7.40 2.63
N VAL A 211 -11.71 8.47 2.31
CA VAL A 211 -13.15 8.58 2.58
C VAL A 211 -13.89 8.98 1.31
N ASP A 212 -14.83 8.16 0.90
CA ASP A 212 -15.73 8.40 -0.22
C ASP A 212 -17.17 8.49 0.29
N ILE A 213 -17.98 9.41 -0.25
CA ILE A 213 -19.32 9.68 0.26
C ILE A 213 -20.30 9.85 -0.90
N GLY A 214 -21.45 9.18 -0.81
CA GLY A 214 -22.50 9.31 -1.81
C GLY A 214 -23.89 8.92 -1.31
N VAL A 215 -24.87 9.17 -2.15
CA VAL A 215 -26.31 8.90 -1.92
C VAL A 215 -26.74 7.73 -2.78
N GLY A 216 -27.15 6.64 -2.18
CA GLY A 216 -27.56 5.43 -2.87
C GLY A 216 -27.53 4.19 -1.99
N ALA A 217 -28.02 3.09 -2.51
CA ALA A 217 -28.19 1.84 -1.78
C ALA A 217 -26.86 1.22 -1.32
N SER A 218 -25.79 1.43 -2.09
CA SER A 218 -24.45 0.90 -1.81
C SER A 218 -23.39 1.77 -2.46
N PRO A 219 -22.11 1.61 -2.11
CA PRO A 219 -21.01 2.33 -2.77
C PRO A 219 -20.96 2.12 -4.29
N ASP A 220 -21.47 0.99 -4.79
CA ASP A 220 -21.51 0.68 -6.22
C ASP A 220 -22.71 1.32 -6.94
N LYS A 221 -23.64 1.89 -6.18
CA LYS A 221 -24.88 2.47 -6.70
C LYS A 221 -25.23 3.79 -6.00
N TRP A 222 -24.36 4.80 -6.15
CA TRP A 222 -24.67 6.16 -5.73
C TRP A 222 -25.47 6.88 -6.83
N ASP A 223 -26.65 6.36 -7.11
CA ASP A 223 -27.58 6.85 -8.12
C ASP A 223 -28.74 7.68 -7.55
N GLY A 224 -28.70 7.96 -6.24
CA GLY A 224 -29.75 8.68 -5.53
C GLY A 224 -30.95 7.82 -5.17
N LYS A 225 -30.86 6.49 -5.33
CA LYS A 225 -31.96 5.54 -5.10
C LYS A 225 -31.63 4.61 -3.94
N ASP A 226 -32.68 4.22 -3.20
CA ASP A 226 -32.59 3.21 -2.16
C ASP A 226 -32.52 1.77 -2.73
N ALA A 227 -32.44 0.79 -1.85
CA ALA A 227 -32.38 -0.64 -2.24
C ALA A 227 -33.63 -1.13 -2.99
N THR A 228 -34.75 -0.44 -2.90
CA THR A 228 -35.99 -0.75 -3.62
C THR A 228 -36.08 -0.07 -4.97
N GLY A 229 -35.16 0.83 -5.29
CA GLY A 229 -35.13 1.66 -6.50
C GLY A 229 -35.94 2.96 -6.38
N ALA A 230 -36.43 3.29 -5.18
CA ALA A 230 -37.10 4.56 -4.92
C ALA A 230 -36.10 5.69 -4.72
N ASP A 231 -36.45 6.90 -5.13
CA ASP A 231 -35.60 8.08 -4.97
C ASP A 231 -35.43 8.43 -3.49
N ILE A 232 -34.18 8.60 -3.05
CA ILE A 232 -33.86 9.11 -1.71
C ILE A 232 -34.11 10.63 -1.74
N PRO A 233 -35.03 11.16 -0.89
CA PRO A 233 -35.44 12.56 -0.96
C PRO A 233 -34.40 13.52 -0.35
N PHE A 234 -33.12 13.30 -0.66
CA PHE A 234 -32.00 14.10 -0.16
C PHE A 234 -31.02 14.42 -1.29
N MET A 235 -30.74 15.70 -1.49
CA MET A 235 -29.75 16.18 -2.43
C MET A 235 -28.50 16.59 -1.65
N LEU A 236 -27.41 15.83 -1.82
CA LEU A 236 -26.13 16.10 -1.18
C LEU A 236 -25.46 17.34 -1.82
N LYS A 237 -25.09 18.34 -1.01
CA LYS A 237 -24.45 19.58 -1.47
C LYS A 237 -23.08 19.81 -0.86
N LYS A 238 -22.91 19.48 0.42
CA LYS A 238 -21.69 19.71 1.19
C LYS A 238 -21.33 18.51 2.05
N VAL A 239 -20.05 18.37 2.30
CA VAL A 239 -19.48 17.40 3.25
C VAL A 239 -18.51 18.12 4.17
N PHE A 240 -18.61 17.88 5.45
CA PHE A 240 -17.72 18.41 6.47
C PHE A 240 -17.06 17.26 7.21
N ILE A 241 -15.77 17.41 7.51
CA ILE A 241 -15.06 16.50 8.42
C ILE A 241 -14.73 17.29 9.69
N PHE A 242 -15.38 16.91 10.77
CA PHE A 242 -15.17 17.52 12.09
C PHE A 242 -14.05 16.81 12.84
N LYS A 243 -13.23 17.59 13.53
CA LYS A 243 -12.16 17.08 14.40
C LYS A 243 -11.16 16.13 13.72
N PRO A 244 -10.73 16.34 12.46
CA PRO A 244 -9.62 15.58 11.92
C PRO A 244 -8.32 15.98 12.63
N ASN A 245 -7.33 15.10 12.64
CA ASN A 245 -5.99 15.44 13.13
C ASN A 245 -5.28 16.40 12.15
N ASN A 246 -4.47 17.30 12.69
CA ASN A 246 -3.73 18.29 11.90
C ASN A 246 -2.37 17.79 11.41
N ARG A 247 -1.95 16.59 11.81
CA ARG A 247 -0.70 15.93 11.38
C ARG A 247 -0.94 14.45 11.08
N CYS A 248 -0.07 13.91 10.25
CA CYS A 248 -0.03 12.49 9.88
C CYS A 248 1.30 11.89 10.33
N ALA A 249 1.27 10.82 11.10
CA ALA A 249 2.45 10.03 11.41
C ALA A 249 2.81 9.16 10.20
N PHE A 250 4.08 9.19 9.74
CA PHE A 250 4.50 8.37 8.60
C PHE A 250 4.61 6.90 8.99
N ILE A 251 5.14 6.63 10.17
CA ILE A 251 5.34 5.28 10.71
C ILE A 251 4.28 4.99 11.78
N PRO A 252 3.62 3.82 11.79
CA PRO A 252 2.71 3.44 12.86
C PRO A 252 3.41 3.45 14.23
N GLN A 253 2.66 3.75 15.29
CA GLN A 253 3.20 3.60 16.64
C GLN A 253 3.54 2.14 16.97
N ALA A 254 4.39 1.93 17.96
CA ALA A 254 4.75 0.59 18.40
C ALA A 254 3.51 -0.23 18.81
N GLY A 255 3.42 -1.46 18.32
CA GLY A 255 2.28 -2.36 18.59
C GLY A 255 0.98 -1.99 17.87
N ALA A 256 1.00 -1.02 16.95
CA ALA A 256 -0.17 -0.68 16.13
C ALA A 256 -0.22 -1.48 14.82
N TYR A 257 0.87 -2.10 14.41
CA TYR A 257 0.96 -2.88 13.18
C TYR A 257 1.04 -4.39 13.49
N ASP A 258 0.17 -5.14 12.85
CA ASP A 258 0.18 -6.61 12.85
C ASP A 258 0.99 -7.07 11.63
N ALA A 259 2.21 -7.55 11.88
CA ALA A 259 3.11 -8.00 10.82
C ALA A 259 2.62 -9.29 10.12
N THR A 260 1.83 -10.12 10.79
CA THR A 260 1.27 -11.34 10.19
C THR A 260 0.11 -11.00 9.26
N ALA A 261 -0.83 -10.18 9.73
CA ALA A 261 -1.97 -9.74 8.94
C ALA A 261 -1.62 -8.57 8.01
N LYS A 262 -0.39 -8.03 8.06
CA LYS A 262 0.08 -6.88 7.28
C LYS A 262 -0.86 -5.67 7.34
N ARG A 263 -1.42 -5.39 8.50
CA ARG A 263 -2.40 -4.32 8.69
C ARG A 263 -2.19 -3.55 9.99
N VAL A 264 -2.68 -2.32 10.01
CA VAL A 264 -2.75 -1.52 11.22
C VAL A 264 -4.00 -1.89 12.02
N THR A 265 -3.82 -2.07 13.32
CA THR A 265 -4.89 -2.46 14.26
C THR A 265 -5.30 -1.34 15.19
N LYS A 266 -4.45 -0.31 15.33
CA LYS A 266 -4.67 0.85 16.18
C LYS A 266 -4.22 2.11 15.46
N PRO A 267 -4.89 3.24 15.64
CA PRO A 267 -4.45 4.51 15.07
C PRO A 267 -3.16 5.00 15.73
N SER A 268 -2.42 5.77 14.97
CA SER A 268 -1.21 6.49 15.42
C SER A 268 -1.43 7.99 15.22
N PRO A 269 -2.37 8.61 15.98
CA PRO A 269 -2.67 10.02 15.83
C PRO A 269 -1.41 10.84 16.12
N ALA A 270 -1.22 11.90 15.34
CA ALA A 270 -0.14 12.86 15.53
C ALA A 270 -0.70 14.28 15.54
N GLY A 271 -0.07 15.14 16.36
CA GLY A 271 -0.51 16.53 16.49
C GLY A 271 -1.81 16.69 17.27
N GLU A 272 -2.54 17.74 16.93
CA GLU A 272 -3.78 18.15 17.57
C GLU A 272 -4.96 17.97 16.59
N VAL A 273 -6.17 17.92 17.13
CA VAL A 273 -7.38 17.96 16.31
C VAL A 273 -7.63 19.36 15.78
N CYS A 274 -8.06 19.48 14.53
CA CYS A 274 -8.43 20.75 13.93
C CYS A 274 -9.66 21.34 14.61
N ALA A 275 -9.58 22.62 14.97
CA ALA A 275 -10.71 23.34 15.56
C ALA A 275 -11.81 23.61 14.51
N VAL A 276 -11.40 23.89 13.27
CA VAL A 276 -12.28 24.17 12.15
C VAL A 276 -12.46 22.88 11.33
N PRO A 277 -13.70 22.51 10.99
CA PRO A 277 -13.95 21.35 10.14
C PRO A 277 -13.40 21.59 8.73
N PHE A 278 -13.05 20.50 8.05
CA PHE A 278 -12.77 20.53 6.63
C PHE A 278 -14.07 20.55 5.84
N GLU A 279 -14.21 21.44 4.87
CA GLU A 279 -15.42 21.61 4.07
C GLU A 279 -15.17 21.27 2.60
N TYR A 280 -16.09 20.52 2.01
CA TYR A 280 -16.05 20.11 0.63
C TYR A 280 -17.40 20.39 -0.05
N ASP A 281 -17.36 21.07 -1.19
CA ASP A 281 -18.52 21.20 -2.06
C ASP A 281 -18.67 19.97 -2.96
N VAL A 282 -19.86 19.40 -3.00
CA VAL A 282 -20.15 18.20 -3.81
C VAL A 282 -20.11 18.53 -5.30
N GLN A 283 -20.61 19.72 -5.67
CA GLN A 283 -20.50 20.23 -7.03
C GLN A 283 -19.48 21.38 -7.07
N PRO A 284 -18.44 21.29 -7.93
CA PRO A 284 -17.55 22.42 -8.12
C PRO A 284 -18.30 23.64 -8.68
N ALA A 285 -17.83 24.82 -8.32
CA ALA A 285 -18.37 26.08 -8.85
C ALA A 285 -18.38 26.07 -10.40
N GLY A 286 -19.55 26.35 -10.99
CA GLY A 286 -19.76 26.36 -12.45
C GLY A 286 -20.29 25.06 -13.05
N ALA A 287 -20.55 24.02 -12.27
CA ALA A 287 -21.26 22.84 -12.75
C ALA A 287 -22.74 23.16 -13.02
N SER A 288 -23.28 22.59 -14.10
CA SER A 288 -24.69 22.81 -14.46
C SER A 288 -25.62 22.22 -13.39
N PRO A 289 -26.60 22.98 -12.89
CA PRO A 289 -27.53 22.51 -11.86
C PRO A 289 -28.54 21.45 -12.37
N SER A 290 -28.50 21.10 -13.65
CA SER A 290 -29.49 20.23 -14.27
C SER A 290 -29.39 18.74 -13.88
N THR A 291 -28.28 18.31 -13.29
CA THR A 291 -28.14 16.94 -12.80
C THR A 291 -27.55 17.01 -11.39
N PRO A 292 -28.31 16.70 -10.32
CA PRO A 292 -27.78 16.67 -8.97
C PRO A 292 -26.66 15.64 -8.87
N ALA A 293 -25.53 16.04 -8.31
CA ALA A 293 -24.48 15.07 -7.99
C ALA A 293 -24.96 14.18 -6.85
N THR A 294 -24.86 12.88 -7.04
CA THR A 294 -25.22 11.88 -6.04
C THR A 294 -24.04 11.46 -5.18
N SER A 295 -22.83 11.97 -5.46
CA SER A 295 -21.63 11.68 -4.68
C SER A 295 -20.66 12.86 -4.69
N LEU A 296 -19.84 12.92 -3.64
CA LEU A 296 -18.70 13.85 -3.61
C LEU A 296 -17.68 13.43 -4.68
N THR A 297 -17.33 14.37 -5.55
CA THR A 297 -16.35 14.12 -6.62
C THR A 297 -14.90 14.21 -6.13
N THR A 298 -14.67 14.93 -5.03
CA THR A 298 -13.35 15.06 -4.39
C THR A 298 -13.11 13.90 -3.45
N THR A 299 -12.05 13.15 -3.65
CA THR A 299 -11.63 12.12 -2.69
C THR A 299 -11.05 12.77 -1.44
N ILE A 300 -11.52 12.37 -0.27
CA ILE A 300 -11.04 12.85 1.01
C ILE A 300 -9.98 11.89 1.54
N TYR A 301 -8.82 12.44 1.95
CA TYR A 301 -7.79 11.69 2.63
C TYR A 301 -7.56 12.29 4.01
N LEU A 302 -7.51 11.44 5.04
CA LEU A 302 -7.43 11.87 6.44
C LEU A 302 -6.30 11.17 7.17
N PRO A 303 -5.60 11.87 8.08
CA PRO A 303 -4.77 11.23 9.09
C PRO A 303 -5.60 10.30 9.97
N GLU A 304 -4.95 9.34 10.60
CA GLU A 304 -5.58 8.46 11.58
C GLU A 304 -6.16 9.24 12.76
N ALA A 305 -7.29 8.76 13.26
CA ALA A 305 -7.93 9.34 14.44
C ALA A 305 -8.47 8.23 15.35
N ASP A 306 -8.23 8.35 16.63
CA ASP A 306 -8.89 7.57 17.65
C ASP A 306 -10.30 8.16 17.84
N VAL A 307 -11.30 7.40 17.44
CA VAL A 307 -12.71 7.79 17.56
C VAL A 307 -13.48 6.85 18.49
N ARG A 308 -12.84 5.76 18.92
CA ARG A 308 -13.41 4.83 19.89
C ARG A 308 -13.33 5.41 21.29
N LEU A 309 -14.28 4.99 22.10
CA LEU A 309 -14.15 5.05 23.55
C LEU A 309 -13.01 4.12 23.96
N GLY A 310 -12.12 4.54 24.84
CA GLY A 310 -11.02 3.70 25.33
C GLY A 310 -11.51 2.31 25.78
N GLU A 311 -10.62 1.33 25.84
CA GLU A 311 -10.95 -0.09 26.10
C GLU A 311 -11.83 -0.34 27.35
N ASN A 312 -11.82 0.59 28.31
CA ASN A 312 -12.62 0.55 29.53
C ASN A 312 -13.72 1.64 29.59
N ALA A 313 -13.94 2.38 28.50
CA ALA A 313 -14.89 3.47 28.50
C ALA A 313 -16.32 2.93 28.43
N GLN A 314 -17.15 3.37 29.36
CA GLN A 314 -18.60 3.13 29.32
C GLN A 314 -19.21 4.01 28.21
N ALA A 315 -20.31 3.53 27.63
CA ALA A 315 -21.05 4.32 26.66
C ALA A 315 -21.41 5.68 27.28
N GLY A 316 -20.71 6.74 26.87
CA GLY A 316 -20.89 8.11 27.40
C GLY A 316 -19.62 8.83 27.85
N ASP A 317 -18.48 8.13 27.97
CA ASP A 317 -17.24 8.70 28.51
C ASP A 317 -16.49 9.60 27.52
N LEU A 318 -16.52 9.32 26.22
CA LEU A 318 -16.13 10.31 25.21
C LEU A 318 -17.36 11.15 24.87
N LYS A 319 -17.21 12.44 25.04
CA LYS A 319 -18.22 13.37 24.56
C LYS A 319 -18.36 13.17 23.05
N HIS A 320 -19.58 12.97 22.62
CA HIS A 320 -19.95 12.85 21.23
C HIS A 320 -19.29 13.92 20.32
N THR A 321 -18.98 15.08 20.87
CA THR A 321 -18.37 16.24 20.23
C THR A 321 -16.83 16.22 20.16
N ASP A 322 -16.17 15.18 20.64
CA ASP A 322 -14.70 15.12 20.67
C ASP A 322 -14.12 14.16 19.60
N ARG A 323 -14.99 13.50 18.82
CA ARG A 323 -14.61 12.49 17.83
C ARG A 323 -14.56 13.05 16.41
N CYS A 324 -13.62 12.56 15.63
CA CYS A 324 -13.66 12.75 14.19
C CYS A 324 -14.95 12.15 13.62
N ALA A 325 -15.70 12.93 12.85
CA ALA A 325 -16.95 12.51 12.23
C ALA A 325 -17.23 13.25 10.94
N ILE A 326 -18.06 12.65 10.10
CA ILE A 326 -18.57 13.24 8.87
C ILE A 326 -19.87 13.98 9.19
N VAL A 327 -20.07 15.15 8.63
CA VAL A 327 -21.38 15.80 8.53
C VAL A 327 -21.69 16.05 7.07
N VAL A 328 -22.83 15.56 6.62
CA VAL A 328 -23.33 15.80 5.26
C VAL A 328 -24.41 16.85 5.30
N GLY A 329 -24.39 17.76 4.33
CA GLY A 329 -25.35 18.86 4.22
C GLY A 329 -25.99 18.91 2.84
N GLY A 330 -27.23 19.32 2.80
CA GLY A 330 -27.96 19.45 1.54
C GLY A 330 -29.41 19.84 1.70
N SER A 331 -30.26 19.47 0.74
CA SER A 331 -31.71 19.71 0.83
C SER A 331 -32.48 18.41 0.97
N TYR A 332 -33.40 18.39 1.91
CA TYR A 332 -34.35 17.30 2.11
C TYR A 332 -35.73 17.71 1.60
N ARG A 333 -36.30 16.95 0.66
CA ARG A 333 -37.61 17.26 0.03
C ARG A 333 -37.77 18.70 -0.46
N GLY A 334 -36.66 19.31 -0.92
CA GLY A 334 -36.62 20.71 -1.35
C GLY A 334 -36.41 21.74 -0.26
N HIS A 335 -36.46 21.36 1.03
CA HIS A 335 -36.04 22.20 2.15
C HIS A 335 -34.55 22.35 2.14
N ALA A 336 -34.02 23.57 2.14
CA ALA A 336 -32.59 23.83 2.25
C ALA A 336 -32.08 23.60 3.69
N ASP A 337 -30.75 23.52 3.81
CA ASP A 337 -30.04 23.55 5.09
C ASP A 337 -30.40 22.41 6.04
N SER A 338 -30.37 21.19 5.50
CA SER A 338 -30.50 19.96 6.28
C SER A 338 -29.16 19.26 6.44
N TYR A 339 -28.64 19.23 7.67
CA TYR A 339 -27.34 18.65 8.00
C TYR A 339 -27.48 17.42 8.90
N TYR A 340 -26.66 16.39 8.64
CA TYR A 340 -26.72 15.09 9.31
C TYR A 340 -25.33 14.58 9.63
N ARG A 341 -25.15 14.01 10.84
CA ARG A 341 -23.91 13.38 11.25
C ARG A 341 -23.84 11.92 10.87
N ILE A 342 -22.67 11.50 10.41
CA ILE A 342 -22.32 10.08 10.13
C ILE A 342 -21.01 9.80 10.87
N ASP A 343 -21.03 8.79 11.76
CA ASP A 343 -19.84 8.34 12.47
C ASP A 343 -19.10 7.25 11.66
N PHE A 344 -17.78 7.19 11.80
CA PHE A 344 -16.98 6.13 11.19
C PHE A 344 -17.29 4.78 11.83
N ARG A 345 -17.32 3.73 11.00
CA ARG A 345 -17.62 2.37 11.40
C ARG A 345 -16.71 1.40 10.65
N ASN A 346 -16.50 0.20 11.19
CA ASN A 346 -15.73 -0.86 10.56
C ASN A 346 -16.67 -1.99 10.12
N GLY A 347 -16.76 -2.18 8.80
CA GLY A 347 -17.60 -3.22 8.20
C GLY A 347 -19.09 -3.05 8.53
N PRO A 348 -19.85 -4.14 8.52
CA PRO A 348 -21.30 -4.13 8.78
C PRO A 348 -21.64 -3.89 10.26
N SER A 349 -20.65 -3.79 11.13
CA SER A 349 -20.86 -3.49 12.55
C SER A 349 -21.49 -2.10 12.72
N THR A 350 -22.47 -2.00 13.61
CA THR A 350 -23.03 -0.72 14.03
C THR A 350 -22.14 0.03 15.01
N ALA A 351 -21.10 -0.62 15.53
CA ALA A 351 -20.15 0.00 16.46
C ALA A 351 -19.30 1.07 15.77
N ILE A 352 -19.09 2.17 16.49
CA ILE A 352 -18.16 3.22 16.06
C ILE A 352 -16.74 2.66 16.11
N ALA A 353 -15.95 2.94 15.10
CA ALA A 353 -14.59 2.43 14.94
C ALA A 353 -13.59 3.57 14.69
N ASP A 354 -12.34 3.31 14.99
CA ASP A 354 -11.23 4.23 14.70
C ASP A 354 -11.05 4.45 13.21
N LEU A 355 -10.55 5.64 12.87
CA LEU A 355 -10.08 5.95 11.53
C LEU A 355 -8.63 5.48 11.40
N LEU A 356 -8.42 4.42 10.66
CA LEU A 356 -7.11 3.78 10.49
C LEU A 356 -6.51 4.12 9.12
N ARG A 357 -5.20 4.33 9.06
CA ARG A 357 -4.45 4.48 7.81
C ARG A 357 -4.62 3.28 6.89
N ASN A 358 -4.39 3.47 5.62
CA ASN A 358 -4.49 2.45 4.58
C ASN A 358 -5.87 1.77 4.51
N HIS A 359 -6.92 2.42 5.05
CA HIS A 359 -8.31 1.99 4.98
C HIS A 359 -9.10 2.93 4.07
N ARG A 360 -10.08 2.37 3.39
CA ARG A 360 -11.05 3.12 2.60
C ARG A 360 -12.41 3.05 3.27
N TYR A 361 -12.94 4.18 3.64
CA TYR A 361 -14.27 4.32 4.24
C TYR A 361 -15.24 4.83 3.19
N GLN A 362 -16.30 4.06 2.91
CA GLN A 362 -17.33 4.43 1.94
C GLN A 362 -18.65 4.65 2.68
N ALA A 363 -19.07 5.90 2.74
CA ALA A 363 -20.33 6.29 3.39
C ALA A 363 -21.44 6.40 2.35
N SER A 364 -22.34 5.41 2.30
CA SER A 364 -23.54 5.41 1.46
C SER A 364 -24.73 5.90 2.28
N ILE A 365 -25.31 7.04 1.89
CA ILE A 365 -26.55 7.54 2.45
C ILE A 365 -27.69 6.77 1.80
N THR A 366 -28.28 5.84 2.56
CA THR A 366 -29.27 4.89 2.05
C THR A 366 -30.71 5.34 2.26
N SER A 367 -30.96 6.24 3.22
CA SER A 367 -32.27 6.87 3.43
C SER A 367 -32.15 8.14 4.26
N VAL A 368 -33.08 9.06 4.07
CA VAL A 368 -33.29 10.22 4.94
C VAL A 368 -34.79 10.31 5.25
N SER A 369 -35.15 10.37 6.54
CA SER A 369 -36.54 10.24 7.00
C SER A 369 -37.19 11.56 7.44
N ALA A 370 -36.40 12.56 7.81
CA ALA A 370 -36.88 13.87 8.25
C ALA A 370 -35.79 14.93 8.03
N ASP A 371 -36.16 16.20 8.19
CA ASP A 371 -35.21 17.32 8.18
C ASP A 371 -34.09 17.11 9.19
N GLY A 372 -32.88 17.49 8.81
CA GLY A 372 -31.70 17.53 9.65
C GLY A 372 -31.64 18.77 10.53
N GLU A 373 -30.48 19.01 11.12
CA GLU A 373 -30.17 20.25 11.82
C GLU A 373 -29.94 21.37 10.79
N GLN A 374 -30.04 22.62 11.25
CA GLN A 374 -29.92 23.78 10.35
C GLN A 374 -28.48 24.21 10.08
N THR A 375 -27.56 23.80 10.94
CA THR A 375 -26.13 24.08 10.77
C THR A 375 -25.28 22.80 10.91
N PRO A 376 -24.10 22.75 10.26
CA PRO A 376 -23.21 21.61 10.40
C PRO A 376 -22.71 21.40 11.84
N GLU A 377 -22.54 22.47 12.63
CA GLU A 377 -22.13 22.44 14.02
C GLU A 377 -23.22 21.83 14.92
N GLU A 378 -24.49 22.16 14.66
CA GLU A 378 -25.63 21.56 15.37
C GLU A 378 -25.73 20.07 15.03
N ALA A 379 -25.61 19.71 13.74
CA ALA A 379 -25.61 18.33 13.30
C ALA A 379 -24.48 17.52 13.93
N TYR A 380 -23.27 18.12 14.02
CA TYR A 380 -22.14 17.46 14.68
C TYR A 380 -22.40 17.18 16.16
N LYS A 381 -23.09 18.06 16.85
CA LYS A 381 -23.46 17.92 18.27
C LYS A 381 -24.71 17.06 18.47
N SER A 382 -25.52 16.90 17.44
CA SER A 382 -26.81 16.21 17.52
C SER A 382 -26.64 14.70 17.69
N LYS A 383 -27.58 14.09 18.42
CA LYS A 383 -27.77 12.63 18.48
C LYS A 383 -28.93 12.17 17.60
N ARG A 384 -29.52 13.06 16.82
CA ARG A 384 -30.66 12.72 15.95
C ARG A 384 -30.19 11.85 14.80
N VAL A 385 -30.91 10.76 14.57
CA VAL A 385 -30.63 9.79 13.52
C VAL A 385 -31.79 9.83 12.52
N ASN A 386 -31.89 10.93 11.79
CA ASN A 386 -32.85 11.07 10.67
C ASN A 386 -32.25 10.59 9.34
N ILE A 387 -31.05 10.05 9.37
CA ILE A 387 -30.30 9.55 8.23
C ILE A 387 -29.84 8.11 8.50
N SER A 388 -30.00 7.24 7.53
CA SER A 388 -29.36 5.93 7.54
C SER A 388 -28.20 5.98 6.56
N ALA A 389 -27.01 5.68 7.06
CA ALA A 389 -25.81 5.59 6.25
C ALA A 389 -25.05 4.31 6.62
N THR A 390 -24.62 3.58 5.62
CA THR A 390 -23.71 2.46 5.77
C THR A 390 -22.28 2.96 5.55
N VAL A 391 -21.42 2.78 6.53
CA VAL A 391 -19.99 3.06 6.40
C VAL A 391 -19.28 1.73 6.35
N LEU A 392 -18.68 1.41 5.22
CA LEU A 392 -17.85 0.24 5.05
C LEU A 392 -16.39 0.68 5.22
N GLY A 393 -15.72 0.17 6.23
CA GLY A 393 -14.28 0.33 6.39
C GLY A 393 -13.59 -0.81 5.65
N TRP A 394 -12.73 -0.47 4.71
CA TRP A 394 -11.99 -1.45 3.94
C TRP A 394 -10.52 -1.28 4.20
N ASN A 395 -9.88 -2.40 4.50
CA ASN A 395 -8.44 -2.42 4.58
C ASN A 395 -7.88 -2.50 3.16
N ASP A 396 -7.31 -1.41 2.65
CA ASP A 396 -6.66 -1.36 1.33
C ASP A 396 -5.51 -2.37 1.19
N TRP A 397 -5.10 -2.93 2.31
CA TRP A 397 -3.97 -3.83 2.34
C TRP A 397 -4.25 -5.17 1.67
N SER A 398 -5.46 -5.70 1.74
CA SER A 398 -5.61 -7.09 1.35
C SER A 398 -7.01 -7.57 0.99
N GLN A 399 -8.07 -6.84 1.25
CA GLN A 399 -9.37 -7.50 1.20
C GLN A 399 -10.41 -6.63 0.53
N ASP A 400 -10.73 -6.96 -0.71
CA ASP A 400 -11.99 -6.56 -1.28
C ASP A 400 -13.10 -7.34 -0.57
N VAL A 401 -13.92 -6.62 0.18
CA VAL A 401 -15.16 -7.16 0.70
C VAL A 401 -16.24 -6.98 -0.33
N VAL A 402 -16.70 -8.07 -0.89
CA VAL A 402 -17.93 -8.09 -1.66
C VAL A 402 -19.05 -8.48 -0.68
N PHE A 403 -20.05 -7.62 -0.51
CA PHE A 403 -21.09 -7.77 0.50
C PHE A 403 -22.44 -7.36 -0.06
N ASP A 404 -23.48 -8.13 0.18
CA ASP A 404 -24.84 -7.88 -0.30
C ASP A 404 -25.87 -7.59 0.81
N GLY A 405 -25.41 -7.42 2.05
CA GLY A 405 -26.25 -7.23 3.23
C GLY A 405 -26.43 -8.50 4.07
N VAL A 406 -26.13 -9.68 3.52
CA VAL A 406 -26.22 -10.98 4.19
C VAL A 406 -24.90 -11.75 4.04
N ASP A 407 -24.46 -11.91 2.78
CA ASP A 407 -23.27 -12.66 2.44
C ASP A 407 -22.09 -11.74 2.23
N HIS A 408 -20.90 -12.22 2.56
CA HIS A 408 -19.65 -11.50 2.32
C HIS A 408 -18.54 -12.46 1.91
N VAL A 409 -17.65 -11.95 1.09
CA VAL A 409 -16.38 -12.57 0.77
C VAL A 409 -15.27 -11.52 0.79
N TYR A 410 -14.21 -11.84 1.46
CA TYR A 410 -12.96 -11.09 1.46
C TYR A 410 -11.99 -11.78 0.52
N VAL A 411 -11.35 -11.01 -0.35
CA VAL A 411 -10.27 -11.48 -1.20
C VAL A 411 -9.03 -10.62 -0.96
N GLU A 412 -7.91 -11.28 -0.75
CA GLU A 412 -6.64 -10.62 -0.47
C GLU A 412 -6.18 -9.73 -1.63
N SER A 413 -6.48 -10.12 -2.86
CA SER A 413 -6.17 -9.36 -4.07
C SER A 413 -7.11 -9.73 -5.19
N LYS A 414 -7.51 -8.78 -6.03
CA LYS A 414 -8.20 -9.03 -7.30
C LYS A 414 -7.25 -9.15 -8.49
N THR A 415 -5.96 -9.19 -8.24
CA THR A 415 -4.95 -9.41 -9.27
C THR A 415 -3.90 -10.37 -8.76
N ILE A 416 -3.43 -11.27 -9.63
CA ILE A 416 -2.29 -12.14 -9.35
C ILE A 416 -1.35 -12.16 -10.54
N LEU A 417 -0.06 -12.03 -10.26
CA LEU A 417 0.99 -12.12 -11.25
C LEU A 417 1.79 -13.41 -11.00
N LEU A 418 1.86 -14.26 -12.02
CA LEU A 418 2.51 -15.56 -11.98
C LEU A 418 3.78 -15.56 -12.85
N PRO A 419 4.82 -16.32 -12.45
CA PRO A 419 6.01 -16.52 -13.27
C PRO A 419 5.74 -17.21 -14.59
N GLY A 420 6.67 -17.05 -15.56
CA GLY A 420 6.54 -17.59 -16.91
C GLY A 420 6.63 -19.10 -17.03
N ASN A 421 7.06 -19.84 -16.01
CA ASN A 421 7.18 -21.30 -16.07
C ASN A 421 5.84 -22.01 -15.88
N ALA A 422 5.74 -23.23 -16.40
CA ALA A 422 4.58 -24.11 -16.16
C ALA A 422 4.60 -24.67 -14.72
N GLY A 423 3.41 -24.92 -14.17
CA GLY A 423 3.25 -25.52 -12.85
C GLY A 423 3.45 -24.54 -11.68
N GLN A 424 3.69 -23.26 -11.93
CA GLN A 424 3.81 -22.26 -10.89
C GLN A 424 2.45 -21.99 -10.25
N THR A 425 2.38 -22.07 -8.93
CA THR A 425 1.14 -21.87 -8.18
C THR A 425 1.24 -20.60 -7.32
N GLY A 426 0.27 -19.72 -7.50
CA GLY A 426 0.07 -18.56 -6.65
C GLY A 426 -1.19 -18.71 -5.81
N ALA A 427 -1.20 -18.10 -4.64
CA ALA A 427 -2.30 -18.12 -3.69
C ALA A 427 -2.88 -16.72 -3.48
N ILE A 428 -4.20 -16.62 -3.37
CA ILE A 428 -4.92 -15.42 -2.95
C ILE A 428 -5.72 -15.79 -1.70
N GLY A 429 -5.40 -15.16 -0.58
CA GLY A 429 -6.14 -15.35 0.67
C GLY A 429 -7.59 -14.92 0.54
N THR A 430 -8.50 -15.70 1.11
CA THR A 430 -9.94 -15.43 1.10
C THR A 430 -10.57 -15.73 2.45
N GLU A 431 -11.64 -15.01 2.79
CA GLU A 431 -12.49 -15.29 3.95
C GLU A 431 -13.94 -14.99 3.61
N SER A 432 -14.87 -15.91 3.87
CA SER A 432 -16.29 -15.78 3.54
C SER A 432 -17.17 -16.37 4.63
N ASN A 433 -18.39 -15.84 4.79
CA ASN A 433 -19.42 -16.51 5.59
C ASN A 433 -20.14 -17.64 4.81
N VAL A 434 -19.99 -17.68 3.48
CA VAL A 434 -20.55 -18.71 2.60
C VAL A 434 -19.53 -19.82 2.39
N ASP A 435 -19.99 -21.07 2.36
CA ASP A 435 -19.13 -22.24 2.12
C ASP A 435 -18.53 -22.17 0.69
N PRO A 436 -17.22 -22.37 0.51
CA PRO A 436 -16.61 -22.39 -0.82
C PRO A 436 -17.21 -23.42 -1.77
N ALA A 437 -17.83 -24.49 -1.26
CA ALA A 437 -18.56 -25.46 -2.08
C ALA A 437 -19.72 -24.83 -2.87
N GLU A 438 -20.31 -23.75 -2.33
CA GLU A 438 -21.42 -23.04 -2.97
C GLU A 438 -20.94 -21.98 -3.99
N TRP A 439 -19.64 -21.71 -4.04
CA TRP A 439 -19.12 -20.73 -4.98
C TRP A 439 -19.21 -21.26 -6.41
N GLN A 440 -19.56 -20.40 -7.33
CA GLN A 440 -19.50 -20.65 -8.76
C GLN A 440 -18.33 -19.88 -9.37
N MET A 441 -17.49 -20.55 -10.13
CA MET A 441 -16.31 -19.96 -10.78
C MET A 441 -16.38 -20.10 -12.29
N SER A 442 -15.85 -19.10 -12.99
CA SER A 442 -15.74 -19.11 -14.45
C SER A 442 -14.46 -18.41 -14.91
N LEU A 443 -13.76 -18.98 -15.90
CA LEU A 443 -12.61 -18.36 -16.57
C LEU A 443 -12.97 -17.73 -17.94
N ASP A 444 -14.22 -17.85 -18.38
CA ASP A 444 -14.73 -17.26 -19.63
C ASP A 444 -15.88 -16.25 -19.38
N GLY A 445 -16.33 -16.11 -18.13
CA GLY A 445 -17.42 -15.22 -17.73
C GLY A 445 -18.82 -15.72 -18.12
N VAL A 446 -18.93 -16.89 -18.75
CA VAL A 446 -20.19 -17.44 -19.27
C VAL A 446 -20.52 -18.80 -18.64
N ASN A 447 -19.58 -19.72 -18.64
CA ASN A 447 -19.74 -21.07 -18.12
C ASN A 447 -19.30 -21.12 -16.66
N PHE A 448 -20.25 -21.14 -15.73
CA PHE A 448 -20.00 -21.20 -14.30
C PHE A 448 -20.07 -22.64 -13.79
N SER A 449 -19.07 -23.07 -13.01
CA SER A 449 -19.02 -24.37 -12.35
C SER A 449 -18.95 -24.23 -10.84
N THR A 450 -19.58 -25.16 -10.12
CA THR A 450 -19.46 -25.37 -8.68
C THR A 450 -18.34 -26.35 -8.33
N ASP A 451 -17.60 -26.87 -9.29
CA ASP A 451 -16.49 -27.79 -9.05
C ASP A 451 -15.42 -27.15 -8.16
N ALA A 452 -14.71 -27.98 -7.41
CA ALA A 452 -13.63 -27.52 -6.54
C ALA A 452 -12.47 -26.90 -7.34
N THR A 453 -12.32 -27.29 -8.60
CA THR A 453 -11.29 -26.80 -9.52
C THR A 453 -11.89 -26.58 -10.91
N ILE A 454 -11.49 -25.48 -11.56
CA ILE A 454 -11.81 -25.18 -12.96
C ILE A 454 -10.53 -24.89 -13.73
N SER A 455 -10.57 -25.07 -15.06
CA SER A 455 -9.41 -24.88 -15.95
C SER A 455 -9.79 -24.22 -17.26
N ASN A 456 -8.81 -23.53 -17.85
CA ASN A 456 -8.82 -23.17 -19.27
C ASN A 456 -7.52 -23.64 -19.94
N ALA A 457 -7.19 -23.11 -21.10
CA ALA A 457 -5.97 -23.50 -21.84
C ALA A 457 -4.68 -23.13 -21.08
N ASP A 458 -4.70 -22.06 -20.28
CA ASP A 458 -3.50 -21.44 -19.69
C ASP A 458 -3.42 -21.59 -18.16
N PHE A 459 -4.56 -21.74 -17.47
CA PHE A 459 -4.62 -21.72 -16.00
C PHE A 459 -5.54 -22.80 -15.43
N ASP A 460 -5.15 -23.31 -14.24
CA ASP A 460 -6.02 -24.07 -13.34
C ASP A 460 -6.32 -23.19 -12.12
N VAL A 461 -7.54 -23.26 -11.60
CA VAL A 461 -7.99 -22.51 -10.43
C VAL A 461 -8.71 -23.44 -9.46
N ALA A 462 -8.25 -23.47 -8.20
CA ALA A 462 -8.88 -24.26 -7.14
C ALA A 462 -9.49 -23.33 -6.08
N LYS A 463 -10.70 -23.68 -5.62
CA LYS A 463 -11.41 -23.02 -4.52
C LYS A 463 -10.65 -23.11 -3.20
N PRO A 464 -10.89 -22.19 -2.26
CA PRO A 464 -10.44 -22.35 -0.88
C PRO A 464 -11.00 -23.62 -0.26
N ALA A 465 -10.20 -24.32 0.55
CA ALA A 465 -10.62 -25.55 1.22
C ALA A 465 -11.60 -25.32 2.39
N ALA A 466 -11.70 -24.07 2.87
CA ALA A 466 -12.56 -23.67 3.99
C ALA A 466 -13.01 -22.20 3.81
N LYS A 467 -13.96 -21.77 4.62
CA LYS A 467 -14.47 -20.37 4.65
C LYS A 467 -13.37 -19.33 4.82
N LYS A 468 -12.28 -19.68 5.47
CA LYS A 468 -11.03 -18.94 5.51
C LYS A 468 -9.92 -19.83 4.93
N GLY A 469 -9.34 -19.41 3.82
CA GLY A 469 -8.37 -20.20 3.08
C GLY A 469 -7.80 -19.43 1.91
N SER A 470 -7.21 -20.13 0.95
CA SER A 470 -6.63 -19.52 -0.24
C SER A 470 -7.26 -20.08 -1.51
N LEU A 471 -7.60 -19.19 -2.42
CA LEU A 471 -7.85 -19.51 -3.83
C LEU A 471 -6.49 -19.76 -4.48
N LEU A 472 -6.31 -20.90 -5.12
CA LEU A 472 -5.05 -21.28 -5.75
C LEU A 472 -5.16 -21.17 -7.26
N ILE A 473 -4.15 -20.56 -7.89
CA ILE A 473 -4.08 -20.43 -9.35
C ILE A 473 -2.75 -21.00 -9.84
N ARG A 474 -2.81 -21.95 -10.77
CA ARG A 474 -1.64 -22.64 -11.31
C ARG A 474 -1.51 -22.38 -12.81
N THR A 475 -0.29 -22.09 -13.27
CA THR A 475 0.04 -21.95 -14.69
C THR A 475 0.15 -23.34 -15.35
N ARG A 476 -0.43 -23.52 -16.54
CA ARG A 476 -0.36 -24.79 -17.31
C ARG A 476 0.81 -24.81 -18.26
N ASN A 477 1.17 -23.68 -18.83
CA ASN A 477 2.13 -23.60 -19.92
C ASN A 477 3.32 -22.72 -19.56
N LYS A 478 4.50 -23.07 -20.07
CA LYS A 478 5.66 -22.19 -20.03
C LYS A 478 5.51 -21.14 -21.14
N LEU A 479 5.84 -19.90 -20.81
CA LEU A 479 5.88 -18.79 -21.77
C LEU A 479 7.25 -18.69 -22.45
N ALA A 480 7.26 -18.26 -23.70
CA ALA A 480 8.48 -17.78 -24.34
C ALA A 480 8.87 -16.40 -23.81
N ASP A 481 10.13 -16.02 -23.96
CA ASP A 481 10.66 -14.75 -23.48
C ASP A 481 9.87 -13.55 -24.06
N GLY A 482 9.52 -12.61 -23.19
CA GLY A 482 8.74 -11.43 -23.54
C GLY A 482 7.23 -11.67 -23.70
N GLN A 483 6.75 -12.89 -23.49
CA GLN A 483 5.32 -13.20 -23.58
C GLN A 483 4.58 -12.96 -22.26
N THR A 484 3.31 -12.62 -22.41
CA THR A 484 2.33 -12.49 -21.31
C THR A 484 1.06 -13.25 -21.68
N LYS A 485 0.46 -13.92 -20.71
CA LYS A 485 -0.87 -14.53 -20.78
C LYS A 485 -1.75 -13.95 -19.68
N SER A 486 -3.02 -13.73 -19.98
CA SER A 486 -3.96 -13.21 -19.00
C SER A 486 -5.30 -13.94 -19.08
N ALA A 487 -5.99 -14.01 -17.95
CA ALA A 487 -7.36 -14.47 -17.83
C ALA A 487 -8.10 -13.67 -16.77
N THR A 488 -9.42 -13.65 -16.85
CA THR A 488 -10.28 -13.10 -15.82
C THR A 488 -11.06 -14.24 -15.18
N LEU A 489 -10.82 -14.46 -13.89
CA LEU A 489 -11.63 -15.36 -13.09
C LEU A 489 -12.83 -14.59 -12.56
N THR A 490 -14.04 -15.03 -12.88
CA THR A 490 -15.28 -14.52 -12.33
C THR A 490 -15.80 -15.48 -11.27
N ILE A 491 -16.11 -14.99 -10.09
CA ILE A 491 -16.65 -15.75 -8.97
C ILE A 491 -18.04 -15.23 -8.63
N LYS A 492 -19.01 -16.13 -8.50
CA LYS A 492 -20.37 -15.86 -8.03
C LYS A 492 -20.64 -16.60 -6.74
N ILE A 493 -21.20 -15.90 -5.77
CA ILE A 493 -21.60 -16.43 -4.46
C ILE A 493 -22.97 -15.84 -4.17
N ASN A 494 -24.02 -16.61 -4.33
CA ASN A 494 -25.40 -16.13 -4.24
C ASN A 494 -25.63 -14.91 -5.16
N ARG A 495 -25.82 -13.71 -4.59
CA ARG A 495 -25.99 -12.45 -5.34
C ARG A 495 -24.69 -11.69 -5.56
N LEU A 496 -23.62 -12.13 -4.88
CA LEU A 496 -22.32 -11.49 -5.03
C LEU A 496 -21.65 -11.95 -6.34
N GLU A 497 -21.04 -11.01 -7.05
CA GLU A 497 -20.21 -11.29 -8.21
C GLU A 497 -18.97 -10.41 -8.19
N PHE A 498 -17.80 -11.00 -8.41
CA PHE A 498 -16.54 -10.26 -8.53
C PHE A 498 -15.56 -10.97 -9.44
N THR A 499 -14.54 -10.24 -9.85
CA THR A 499 -13.52 -10.74 -10.79
C THR A 499 -12.12 -10.63 -10.20
N ILE A 500 -11.28 -11.59 -10.58
CA ILE A 500 -9.84 -11.61 -10.29
C ILE A 500 -9.10 -11.63 -11.62
N SER A 501 -8.17 -10.70 -11.82
CA SER A 501 -7.30 -10.66 -12.99
C SER A 501 -6.09 -11.56 -12.75
N ILE A 502 -5.88 -12.52 -13.62
CA ILE A 502 -4.73 -13.44 -13.62
C ILE A 502 -3.80 -13.02 -14.74
N GLU A 503 -2.53 -12.83 -14.43
CA GLU A 503 -1.50 -12.52 -15.41
C GLU A 503 -0.29 -13.42 -15.19
N GLN A 504 0.20 -14.07 -16.25
CA GLN A 504 1.45 -14.82 -16.27
C GLN A 504 2.44 -14.08 -17.16
N ARG A 505 3.66 -13.84 -16.69
CA ARG A 505 4.69 -13.11 -17.43
C ARG A 505 6.02 -13.86 -17.38
N SER A 506 6.70 -13.90 -18.51
CA SER A 506 8.01 -14.57 -18.65
C SER A 506 9.13 -13.89 -17.86
N ASP A 507 9.01 -12.59 -17.59
CA ASP A 507 9.98 -11.77 -16.84
C ASP A 507 9.74 -11.74 -15.32
N THR A 508 8.71 -12.45 -14.83
CA THR A 508 8.43 -12.55 -13.39
C THR A 508 9.31 -13.63 -12.76
N PRO A 509 10.16 -13.31 -11.77
CA PRO A 509 10.98 -14.28 -11.04
C PRO A 509 10.12 -15.32 -10.31
N GLU A 510 10.59 -16.57 -10.25
CA GLU A 510 9.86 -17.67 -9.60
C GLU A 510 9.72 -17.50 -8.09
N ASP A 511 10.66 -16.86 -7.45
CA ASP A 511 10.68 -16.57 -6.02
C ASP A 511 9.74 -15.41 -5.59
N TRP A 512 8.94 -14.89 -6.54
CA TRP A 512 8.03 -13.76 -6.29
C TRP A 512 6.59 -14.17 -6.05
N VAL A 513 6.29 -15.46 -6.07
CA VAL A 513 4.94 -15.98 -5.84
C VAL A 513 4.90 -16.67 -4.48
N GLU A 514 3.99 -16.25 -3.60
CA GLU A 514 3.65 -17.04 -2.43
C GLU A 514 2.95 -18.32 -2.91
N GLY A 515 3.69 -19.43 -2.91
CA GLY A 515 3.23 -20.70 -3.38
C GLY A 515 2.25 -21.36 -2.41
N GLY A 516 1.25 -22.03 -2.96
CA GLY A 516 0.40 -22.98 -2.26
C GLY A 516 0.53 -24.37 -2.88
N GLU A 517 0.29 -25.44 -2.12
CA GLU A 517 0.16 -26.77 -2.71
C GLU A 517 -1.18 -26.87 -3.46
N PHE A 518 -1.11 -27.00 -4.77
CA PHE A 518 -2.29 -27.27 -5.59
C PHE A 518 -2.78 -28.70 -5.33
N PRO A 519 -4.11 -28.96 -5.29
CA PRO A 519 -4.64 -30.31 -5.09
C PRO A 519 -4.01 -31.33 -6.03
N LYS A 520 -3.59 -32.49 -5.49
CA LYS A 520 -2.84 -33.51 -6.24
C LYS A 520 -3.71 -34.36 -7.19
N ASP A 521 -5.01 -34.31 -6.99
CA ASP A 521 -5.98 -35.17 -7.71
C ASP A 521 -6.61 -34.47 -8.92
N PHE A 522 -5.84 -33.60 -9.60
CA PHE A 522 -6.33 -32.83 -10.75
C PHE A 522 -5.51 -33.07 -12.02
#